data_a055b30f7b7018e11d67d50df88e5f9d
#
_entry.id   a055b30f7b7018e11d67d50df88e5f9d
#
_cell.length_a   1.000
_cell.length_b   1.000
_cell.length_c   1.000
_cell.angle_alpha   90.00
_cell.angle_beta   90.00
_cell.angle_gamma   90.00
#
_symmetry.space_group_name_H-M   'P 1'
#
loop_
_entity.id
_entity.type
_entity.pdbx_description
1 polymer ?
#
loop_
_entity_poly.entity_id
_entity_poly.type
_entity_poly.pdbx_seq_one_letter_code
_entity_poly.pdbx_strand_id
1 'polypeptide(L)'
;MKNITSIIFLTACLFSQNDLNRTQNLLSENLKPFQVFINKTFKGEFATSTPEKPVFDISRWERALNGNAIRIMHSVNNGEYGGESIVMWDTKKESLVSWYFTTVGFYSEAILHFEDEKLISVEDVTGNENGITKVKSEINLLPNGQLVNSSMYLMNGNWVDGHKIHYKEVADAQVVFK
;
A
#
# COMPACT_ATOMS: atom_id res chain seq x y z
N MET A 1 27.81 54.76 38.31
CA MET A 1 27.85 53.36 37.84
C MET A 1 26.46 53.03 37.30
N LYS A 2 26.27 52.92 35.98
CA LYS A 2 24.99 52.61 35.32
C LYS A 2 24.97 51.13 35.02
N ASN A 3 24.06 50.38 35.65
CA ASN A 3 23.83 48.98 35.36
C ASN A 3 23.00 48.88 34.05
N ILE A 4 23.62 48.31 33.04
CA ILE A 4 22.94 47.93 31.78
C ILE A 4 22.43 46.50 31.94
N THR A 5 21.12 46.36 32.15
CA THR A 5 20.48 45.06 32.18
C THR A 5 20.24 44.63 30.72
N SER A 6 21.04 43.66 30.26
CA SER A 6 20.89 43.05 28.92
C SER A 6 19.67 42.13 28.94
N ILE A 7 18.61 42.52 28.25
CA ILE A 7 17.43 41.67 28.01
C ILE A 7 17.74 40.80 26.79
N ILE A 8 18.01 39.53 27.03
CA ILE A 8 18.13 38.50 25.97
C ILE A 8 16.71 38.15 25.54
N PHE A 9 16.31 38.60 24.35
CA PHE A 9 15.10 38.13 23.69
C PHE A 9 15.37 36.72 23.16
N LEU A 10 14.86 35.72 23.88
CA LEU A 10 14.78 34.33 23.39
C LEU A 10 13.58 34.26 22.43
N THR A 11 13.82 34.46 21.14
CA THR A 11 12.84 34.17 20.10
C THR A 11 12.70 32.65 19.98
N ALA A 12 11.82 32.06 20.78
CA ALA A 12 11.38 30.71 20.57
C ALA A 12 10.60 30.68 19.25
N CYS A 13 11.19 30.08 18.22
CA CYS A 13 10.46 29.69 17.02
C CYS A 13 9.41 28.65 17.44
N LEU A 14 8.22 29.10 17.71
CA LEU A 14 7.04 28.27 17.83
C LEU A 14 6.69 27.74 16.43
N PHE A 15 7.41 26.72 15.95
CA PHE A 15 6.87 25.88 14.93
C PHE A 15 5.61 25.23 15.50
N SER A 16 4.47 25.58 14.95
CA SER A 16 3.20 25.05 15.41
C SER A 16 3.27 23.52 15.28
N GLN A 17 2.80 22.82 16.31
CA GLN A 17 2.68 21.35 16.30
C GLN A 17 1.92 20.85 15.07
N ASN A 18 1.03 21.69 14.52
CA ASN A 18 0.30 21.45 13.28
C ASN A 18 1.19 21.46 12.04
N ASP A 19 2.24 22.29 11.99
CA ASP A 19 3.17 22.32 10.85
C ASP A 19 4.11 21.11 10.86
N LEU A 20 4.52 20.66 12.05
CA LEU A 20 5.29 19.42 12.21
C LEU A 20 4.45 18.20 11.83
N ASN A 21 3.19 18.12 12.25
CA ASN A 21 2.29 17.04 11.86
C ASN A 21 1.96 17.06 10.36
N ARG A 22 1.88 18.24 9.76
CA ARG A 22 1.64 18.41 8.33
C ARG A 22 2.82 17.93 7.48
N THR A 23 4.05 18.25 7.88
CA THR A 23 5.27 17.75 7.21
C THR A 23 5.48 16.25 7.43
N GLN A 24 5.09 15.71 8.57
CA GLN A 24 5.19 14.27 8.86
C GLN A 24 4.25 13.40 8.01
N ASN A 25 3.19 13.97 7.42
CA ASN A 25 2.21 13.23 6.61
C ASN A 25 2.40 13.39 5.10
N LEU A 26 3.40 14.16 4.65
CA LEU A 26 3.63 14.37 3.21
C LEU A 26 4.30 13.16 2.58
N LEU A 27 3.80 12.78 1.42
CA LEU A 27 4.44 11.85 0.50
C LEU A 27 5.34 12.62 -0.47
N SER A 28 6.41 11.98 -0.93
CA SER A 28 7.22 12.50 -2.05
C SER A 28 6.37 12.62 -3.30
N GLU A 29 6.79 13.47 -4.24
CA GLU A 29 5.99 13.89 -5.40
C GLU A 29 5.39 12.71 -6.16
N ASN A 30 6.22 11.72 -6.51
CA ASN A 30 5.80 10.55 -7.28
C ASN A 30 4.90 9.59 -6.51
N LEU A 31 4.81 9.72 -5.18
CA LEU A 31 3.96 8.91 -4.32
C LEU A 31 2.65 9.61 -3.91
N LYS A 32 2.47 10.89 -4.26
CA LYS A 32 1.26 11.65 -3.91
C LYS A 32 -0.06 10.97 -4.29
N PRO A 33 -0.19 10.27 -5.45
CA PRO A 33 -1.42 9.59 -5.79
C PRO A 33 -1.87 8.54 -4.75
N PHE A 34 -0.92 8.00 -3.95
CA PHE A 34 -1.25 7.06 -2.86
C PHE A 34 -1.90 7.74 -1.64
N GLN A 35 -1.94 9.07 -1.57
CA GLN A 35 -2.44 9.78 -0.38
C GLN A 35 -3.85 9.37 0.04
N VAL A 36 -4.68 8.98 -0.93
CA VAL A 36 -6.06 8.54 -0.70
C VAL A 36 -6.17 7.22 0.07
N PHE A 37 -5.09 6.43 0.13
CA PHE A 37 -5.01 5.13 0.81
C PHE A 37 -4.32 5.22 2.17
N ILE A 38 -3.51 6.27 2.41
CA ILE A 38 -2.62 6.34 3.59
C ILE A 38 -3.39 6.38 4.90
N ASN A 39 -2.89 5.60 5.88
CA ASN A 39 -3.45 5.37 7.20
C ASN A 39 -4.83 4.69 7.19
N LYS A 40 -5.21 4.08 6.08
CA LYS A 40 -6.46 3.34 5.95
C LYS A 40 -6.24 1.85 6.08
N THR A 41 -7.23 1.19 6.66
CA THR A 41 -7.34 -0.26 6.70
C THR A 41 -8.60 -0.66 5.96
N PHE A 42 -8.48 -1.64 5.09
CA PHE A 42 -9.57 -2.17 4.28
C PHE A 42 -9.77 -3.63 4.62
N LYS A 43 -11.03 -4.06 4.72
CA LYS A 43 -11.40 -5.47 4.80
C LYS A 43 -12.21 -5.82 3.58
N GLY A 44 -11.79 -6.87 2.88
CA GLY A 44 -12.43 -7.33 1.66
C GLY A 44 -12.76 -8.81 1.70
N GLU A 45 -13.70 -9.19 0.88
CA GLU A 45 -14.11 -10.57 0.68
C GLU A 45 -13.78 -10.98 -0.75
N PHE A 46 -13.17 -12.16 -0.90
CA PHE A 46 -12.89 -12.71 -2.23
C PHE A 46 -14.19 -13.08 -2.94
N ALA A 47 -14.23 -12.90 -4.26
CA ALA A 47 -15.40 -13.28 -5.07
C ALA A 47 -15.71 -14.79 -5.01
N THR A 48 -14.75 -15.60 -4.59
CA THR A 48 -14.88 -17.05 -4.40
C THR A 48 -15.34 -17.44 -2.99
N SER A 49 -15.53 -16.47 -2.10
CA SER A 49 -16.01 -16.71 -0.73
C SER A 49 -17.45 -17.25 -0.73
N THR A 50 -17.74 -18.19 0.16
CA THR A 50 -19.09 -18.69 0.41
C THR A 50 -19.40 -18.65 1.90
N PRO A 51 -20.67 -18.71 2.31
CA PRO A 51 -21.03 -18.77 3.74
C PRO A 51 -20.36 -19.93 4.49
N GLU A 52 -20.16 -21.07 3.82
CA GLU A 52 -19.53 -22.27 4.39
C GLU A 52 -18.00 -22.19 4.41
N LYS A 53 -17.45 -21.42 3.48
CA LYS A 53 -16.00 -21.22 3.35
C LYS A 53 -15.69 -19.74 3.07
N PRO A 54 -15.82 -18.88 4.08
CA PRO A 54 -15.53 -17.46 3.92
C PRO A 54 -14.02 -17.23 3.74
N VAL A 55 -13.67 -16.34 2.80
CA VAL A 55 -12.29 -15.93 2.55
C VAL A 55 -12.22 -14.41 2.58
N PHE A 56 -11.53 -13.87 3.57
CA PHE A 56 -11.36 -12.44 3.79
C PHE A 56 -9.90 -12.06 3.68
N ASP A 57 -9.67 -10.84 3.20
CA ASP A 57 -8.38 -10.17 3.28
C ASP A 57 -8.52 -8.86 4.05
N ILE A 58 -7.51 -8.54 4.86
CA ILE A 58 -7.36 -7.26 5.51
C ILE A 58 -6.09 -6.62 4.96
N SER A 59 -6.20 -5.39 4.44
CA SER A 59 -5.08 -4.65 3.87
C SER A 59 -4.91 -3.32 4.58
N ARG A 60 -3.69 -3.00 5.02
CA ARG A 60 -3.32 -1.75 5.69
C ARG A 60 -2.28 -1.00 4.88
N TRP A 61 -2.53 0.29 4.63
CA TRP A 61 -1.69 1.16 3.83
C TRP A 61 -1.06 2.25 4.70
N GLU A 62 0.25 2.35 4.68
CA GLU A 62 0.99 3.25 5.53
C GLU A 62 2.04 4.05 4.77
N ARG A 63 2.27 5.27 5.22
CA ARG A 63 3.43 6.05 4.84
C ARG A 63 4.67 5.46 5.48
N ALA A 64 5.74 5.26 4.72
CA ALA A 64 7.00 4.73 5.19
C ALA A 64 8.19 5.62 4.75
N LEU A 65 9.36 5.41 5.33
CA LEU A 65 10.63 6.07 4.99
C LEU A 65 10.49 7.58 4.79
N ASN A 66 9.88 8.26 5.77
CA ASN A 66 9.64 9.72 5.73
C ASN A 66 8.83 10.21 4.51
N GLY A 67 8.00 9.34 3.92
CA GLY A 67 7.18 9.62 2.75
C GLY A 67 7.84 9.28 1.42
N ASN A 68 8.99 8.64 1.44
CA ASN A 68 9.68 8.14 0.24
C ASN A 68 9.31 6.70 -0.10
N ALA A 69 8.44 6.08 0.70
CA ALA A 69 7.87 4.78 0.42
C ALA A 69 6.43 4.67 0.94
N ILE A 70 5.69 3.73 0.36
CA ILE A 70 4.41 3.24 0.86
C ILE A 70 4.65 1.81 1.34
N ARG A 71 4.16 1.50 2.53
CA ARG A 71 4.09 0.16 3.08
C ARG A 71 2.66 -0.34 2.98
N ILE A 72 2.45 -1.50 2.39
CA ILE A 72 1.16 -2.16 2.27
C ILE A 72 1.28 -3.53 2.91
N MET A 73 0.55 -3.74 3.99
CA MET A 73 0.49 -5.05 4.66
C MET A 73 -0.87 -5.67 4.38
N HIS A 74 -0.92 -6.97 4.21
CA HIS A 74 -2.19 -7.67 4.13
C HIS A 74 -2.16 -9.06 4.76
N SER A 75 -3.32 -9.56 5.17
CA SER A 75 -3.47 -10.91 5.69
C SER A 75 -4.82 -11.51 5.36
N VAL A 76 -4.79 -12.74 4.89
CA VAL A 76 -5.97 -13.56 4.58
C VAL A 76 -6.32 -14.40 5.81
N ASN A 77 -7.61 -14.49 6.14
CA ASN A 77 -8.18 -15.38 7.17
C ASN A 77 -7.36 -15.39 8.49
N ASN A 78 -7.12 -14.22 9.07
CA ASN A 78 -6.35 -14.08 10.33
C ASN A 78 -4.92 -14.63 10.24
N GLY A 79 -4.26 -14.47 9.10
CA GLY A 79 -2.84 -14.78 8.95
C GLY A 79 -2.53 -16.19 8.43
N GLU A 80 -3.49 -16.87 7.83
CA GLU A 80 -3.23 -18.12 7.09
C GLU A 80 -2.28 -17.87 5.92
N TYR A 81 -2.39 -16.70 5.29
CA TYR A 81 -1.50 -16.18 4.27
C TYR A 81 -1.45 -14.65 4.41
N GLY A 82 -0.37 -14.06 3.97
CA GLY A 82 -0.24 -12.62 3.96
C GLY A 82 1.14 -12.18 3.50
N GLY A 83 1.34 -10.88 3.55
CA GLY A 83 2.62 -10.31 3.17
C GLY A 83 2.67 -8.80 3.31
N GLU A 84 3.80 -8.28 2.90
CA GLU A 84 4.11 -6.86 2.97
C GLU A 84 4.72 -6.39 1.65
N SER A 85 4.19 -5.30 1.10
CA SER A 85 4.78 -4.63 -0.05
C SER A 85 5.41 -3.32 0.38
N ILE A 86 6.58 -3.02 -0.19
CA ILE A 86 7.20 -1.70 -0.15
C ILE A 86 7.17 -1.11 -1.56
N VAL A 87 6.50 0.02 -1.72
CA VAL A 87 6.42 0.75 -2.99
C VAL A 87 7.30 1.99 -2.91
N MET A 88 8.16 2.20 -3.90
CA MET A 88 9.06 3.35 -4.00
C MET A 88 9.11 3.88 -5.43
N TRP A 89 9.61 5.12 -5.57
CA TRP A 89 10.02 5.65 -6.86
C TRP A 89 11.46 5.23 -7.17
N ASP A 90 11.66 4.51 -8.25
CA ASP A 90 12.99 4.18 -8.78
C ASP A 90 13.44 5.27 -9.75
N THR A 91 14.45 6.04 -9.37
CA THR A 91 14.98 7.15 -10.18
C THR A 91 15.70 6.71 -11.44
N LYS A 92 16.16 5.45 -11.51
CA LYS A 92 16.84 4.89 -12.70
C LYS A 92 15.84 4.36 -13.72
N LYS A 93 14.78 3.73 -13.22
CA LYS A 93 13.69 3.21 -14.06
C LYS A 93 12.65 4.28 -14.39
N GLU A 94 12.70 5.43 -13.71
CA GLU A 94 11.70 6.51 -13.78
C GLU A 94 10.27 5.97 -13.62
N SER A 95 10.10 5.04 -12.66
CA SER A 95 8.83 4.35 -12.42
C SER A 95 8.63 4.03 -10.94
N LEU A 96 7.37 3.79 -10.57
CA LEU A 96 7.05 3.16 -9.29
C LEU A 96 7.42 1.68 -9.38
N VAL A 97 8.09 1.21 -8.34
CA VAL A 97 8.45 -0.21 -8.16
C VAL A 97 7.95 -0.70 -6.83
N SER A 98 7.60 -1.97 -6.73
CA SER A 98 7.29 -2.61 -5.45
C SER A 98 8.01 -3.94 -5.32
N TRP A 99 8.30 -4.28 -4.07
CA TRP A 99 8.71 -5.59 -3.63
C TRP A 99 7.64 -6.11 -2.69
N TYR A 100 7.14 -7.30 -2.97
CA TYR A 100 6.16 -7.97 -2.14
C TYR A 100 6.80 -9.20 -1.49
N PHE A 101 6.81 -9.24 -0.16
CA PHE A 101 7.35 -10.31 0.68
C PHE A 101 6.20 -11.07 1.31
N THR A 102 6.24 -12.41 1.26
CA THR A 102 5.13 -13.25 1.72
C THR A 102 5.47 -14.05 2.97
N THR A 103 4.44 -14.40 3.75
CA THR A 103 4.58 -15.27 4.94
C THR A 103 4.99 -16.70 4.60
N VAL A 104 4.92 -17.10 3.32
CA VAL A 104 5.33 -18.44 2.86
C VAL A 104 6.73 -18.46 2.24
N GLY A 105 7.50 -17.37 2.39
CA GLY A 105 8.95 -17.39 2.16
C GLY A 105 9.39 -17.08 0.72
N PHE A 106 8.56 -16.49 -0.12
CA PHE A 106 8.99 -15.95 -1.41
C PHE A 106 8.73 -14.45 -1.50
N TYR A 107 9.35 -13.79 -2.45
CA TYR A 107 9.09 -12.40 -2.81
C TYR A 107 8.92 -12.25 -4.31
N SER A 108 8.29 -11.15 -4.71
CA SER A 108 8.15 -10.74 -6.10
C SER A 108 8.41 -9.24 -6.28
N GLU A 109 8.65 -8.84 -7.52
CA GLU A 109 8.81 -7.45 -7.92
C GLU A 109 7.73 -7.05 -8.92
N ALA A 110 7.24 -5.81 -8.82
CA ALA A 110 6.30 -5.26 -9.77
C ALA A 110 6.69 -3.84 -10.19
N ILE A 111 6.33 -3.48 -11.43
CA ILE A 111 6.28 -2.11 -11.92
C ILE A 111 4.84 -1.61 -11.74
N LEU A 112 4.68 -0.38 -11.24
CA LEU A 112 3.38 0.23 -11.01
C LEU A 112 3.26 1.56 -11.72
N HIS A 113 2.03 1.91 -12.08
CA HIS A 113 1.67 3.23 -12.56
C HIS A 113 0.21 3.53 -12.23
N PHE A 114 -0.15 4.80 -12.28
CA PHE A 114 -1.55 5.23 -12.20
C PHE A 114 -2.06 5.52 -13.61
N GLU A 115 -3.23 4.98 -13.93
CA GLU A 115 -3.97 5.21 -15.17
C GLU A 115 -5.44 5.47 -14.80
N ASP A 116 -5.99 6.60 -15.17
CA ASP A 116 -7.37 7.01 -14.85
C ASP A 116 -7.72 6.80 -13.36
N GLU A 117 -6.86 7.27 -12.46
CA GLU A 117 -6.96 7.14 -10.99
C GLU A 117 -6.88 5.70 -10.45
N LYS A 118 -6.68 4.71 -11.31
CA LYS A 118 -6.47 3.32 -10.92
C LYS A 118 -4.98 3.03 -10.78
N LEU A 119 -4.64 2.30 -9.76
CA LEU A 119 -3.29 1.77 -9.61
C LEU A 119 -3.18 0.44 -10.35
N ILE A 120 -2.32 0.42 -11.36
CA ILE A 120 -2.00 -0.78 -12.15
C ILE A 120 -0.64 -1.29 -11.69
N SER A 121 -0.53 -2.58 -11.46
CA SER A 121 0.76 -3.25 -11.23
C SER A 121 0.93 -4.44 -12.18
N VAL A 122 2.17 -4.65 -12.62
CA VAL A 122 2.56 -5.84 -13.35
C VAL A 122 3.74 -6.47 -12.64
N GLU A 123 3.53 -7.67 -12.16
CA GLU A 123 4.44 -8.47 -11.36
C GLU A 123 4.97 -9.64 -12.17
N ASP A 124 6.29 -9.86 -12.12
CA ASP A 124 6.91 -11.06 -12.64
C ASP A 124 6.97 -12.14 -11.55
N VAL A 125 6.41 -13.31 -11.84
CA VAL A 125 6.33 -14.43 -10.89
C VAL A 125 7.24 -15.55 -11.36
N THR A 126 8.12 -16.01 -10.47
CA THR A 126 9.02 -17.14 -10.73
C THR A 126 8.73 -18.29 -9.75
N GLY A 127 8.87 -19.53 -10.23
CA GLY A 127 8.74 -20.72 -9.38
C GLY A 127 7.30 -21.05 -8.96
N ASN A 128 6.29 -20.49 -9.62
CA ASN A 128 4.90 -20.83 -9.34
C ASN A 128 4.55 -22.21 -9.92
N GLU A 129 4.10 -23.13 -9.04
CA GLU A 129 3.75 -24.50 -9.42
C GLU A 129 2.56 -24.59 -10.39
N ASN A 130 1.68 -23.57 -10.41
CA ASN A 130 0.54 -23.51 -11.31
C ASN A 130 0.86 -22.90 -12.68
N GLY A 131 2.13 -22.62 -12.97
CA GLY A 131 2.58 -22.08 -14.25
C GLY A 131 2.23 -20.59 -14.48
N ILE A 132 1.92 -19.85 -13.42
CA ILE A 132 1.75 -18.40 -13.49
C ILE A 132 3.12 -17.75 -13.63
N THR A 133 3.29 -16.95 -14.68
CA THR A 133 4.54 -16.22 -14.95
C THR A 133 4.43 -14.73 -14.75
N LYS A 134 3.22 -14.16 -14.82
CA LYS A 134 2.94 -12.75 -14.49
C LYS A 134 1.60 -12.60 -13.82
N VAL A 135 1.50 -11.59 -12.97
CA VAL A 135 0.24 -11.10 -12.41
C VAL A 135 0.08 -9.63 -12.79
N LYS A 136 -1.04 -9.29 -13.38
CA LYS A 136 -1.47 -7.90 -13.55
C LYS A 136 -2.58 -7.63 -12.56
N SER A 137 -2.45 -6.58 -11.74
CA SER A 137 -3.48 -6.16 -10.79
C SER A 137 -3.93 -4.74 -11.11
N GLU A 138 -5.21 -4.50 -10.92
CA GLU A 138 -5.86 -3.20 -10.98
C GLU A 138 -6.53 -2.91 -9.64
N ILE A 139 -6.12 -1.83 -8.98
CA ILE A 139 -6.70 -1.34 -7.74
C ILE A 139 -7.42 -0.03 -8.02
N ASN A 140 -8.72 -0.01 -7.75
CA ASN A 140 -9.58 1.14 -8.00
C ASN A 140 -10.32 1.55 -6.71
N LEU A 141 -10.16 2.80 -6.29
CA LEU A 141 -10.94 3.40 -5.21
C LEU A 141 -12.15 4.11 -5.82
N LEU A 142 -13.32 3.53 -5.65
CA LEU A 142 -14.57 4.04 -6.18
C LEU A 142 -15.04 5.29 -5.40
N PRO A 143 -15.87 6.17 -6.00
CA PRO A 143 -16.39 7.38 -5.35
C PRO A 143 -17.17 7.12 -4.05
N ASN A 144 -17.73 5.92 -3.88
CA ASN A 144 -18.42 5.49 -2.66
C ASN A 144 -17.48 5.00 -1.55
N GLY A 145 -16.14 5.12 -1.74
CA GLY A 145 -15.13 4.68 -0.78
C GLY A 145 -14.82 3.18 -0.81
N GLN A 146 -15.44 2.42 -1.71
CA GLN A 146 -15.14 1.01 -1.90
C GLN A 146 -13.85 0.85 -2.70
N LEU A 147 -12.92 0.03 -2.22
CA LEU A 147 -11.72 -0.35 -2.94
C LEU A 147 -11.96 -1.69 -3.65
N VAL A 148 -11.68 -1.75 -4.94
CA VAL A 148 -11.77 -2.99 -5.73
C VAL A 148 -10.38 -3.36 -6.20
N ASN A 149 -9.94 -4.56 -5.89
CA ASN A 149 -8.73 -5.15 -6.44
C ASN A 149 -9.11 -6.32 -7.34
N SER A 150 -8.71 -6.27 -8.59
CA SER A 150 -8.87 -7.36 -9.56
C SER A 150 -7.54 -7.71 -10.19
N SER A 151 -7.32 -9.00 -10.44
CA SER A 151 -6.11 -9.48 -11.06
C SER A 151 -6.36 -10.34 -12.28
N MET A 152 -5.35 -10.42 -13.14
CA MET A 152 -5.25 -11.36 -14.24
C MET A 152 -3.92 -12.11 -14.13
N TYR A 153 -3.90 -13.38 -14.49
CA TYR A 153 -2.74 -14.25 -14.44
C TYR A 153 -2.29 -14.62 -15.86
N LEU A 154 -1.01 -14.47 -16.15
CA LEU A 154 -0.44 -15.02 -17.38
C LEU A 154 -0.04 -16.48 -17.12
N MET A 155 -0.83 -17.41 -17.66
CA MET A 155 -0.61 -18.85 -17.55
C MET A 155 -0.49 -19.46 -18.93
N ASN A 156 0.57 -20.22 -19.19
CA ASN A 156 0.81 -20.89 -20.48
C ASN A 156 0.66 -19.94 -21.69
N GLY A 157 1.12 -18.68 -21.53
CA GLY A 157 1.09 -17.67 -22.58
C GLY A 157 -0.27 -16.96 -22.76
N ASN A 158 -1.29 -17.28 -21.97
CA ASN A 158 -2.61 -16.67 -22.04
C ASN A 158 -2.95 -15.93 -20.74
N TRP A 159 -3.60 -14.76 -20.86
CA TRP A 159 -4.15 -14.06 -19.73
C TRP A 159 -5.51 -14.68 -19.36
N VAL A 160 -5.65 -15.03 -18.08
CA VAL A 160 -6.89 -15.57 -17.48
C VAL A 160 -7.28 -14.71 -16.27
N ASP A 161 -8.57 -14.72 -15.94
CA ASP A 161 -9.06 -14.01 -14.75
C ASP A 161 -8.43 -14.61 -13.49
N GLY A 162 -7.93 -13.73 -12.63
CA GLY A 162 -7.40 -14.05 -11.32
C GLY A 162 -8.43 -13.79 -10.20
N HIS A 163 -7.94 -13.34 -9.05
CA HIS A 163 -8.82 -13.00 -7.94
C HIS A 163 -9.48 -11.64 -8.13
N LYS A 164 -10.63 -11.47 -7.50
CA LYS A 164 -11.30 -10.19 -7.34
C LYS A 164 -11.78 -10.03 -5.91
N ILE A 165 -11.46 -8.89 -5.31
CA ILE A 165 -11.77 -8.58 -3.93
C ILE A 165 -12.44 -7.22 -3.86
N HIS A 166 -13.54 -7.13 -3.14
CA HIS A 166 -14.25 -5.91 -2.85
C HIS A 166 -14.02 -5.52 -1.39
N TYR A 167 -13.31 -4.43 -1.19
CA TYR A 167 -12.97 -3.95 0.15
C TYR A 167 -13.85 -2.79 0.58
N LYS A 168 -14.02 -2.68 1.90
CA LYS A 168 -14.56 -1.50 2.57
C LYS A 168 -13.53 -1.02 3.60
N GLU A 169 -13.45 0.28 3.81
CA GLU A 169 -12.64 0.84 4.88
C GLU A 169 -13.21 0.42 6.24
N VAL A 170 -12.36 -0.11 7.13
CA VAL A 170 -12.72 -0.60 8.46
C VAL A 170 -11.61 -0.21 9.43
N ALA A 171 -11.91 0.72 10.35
CA ALA A 171 -10.90 1.30 11.25
C ALA A 171 -10.30 0.29 12.24
N ASP A 172 -11.10 -0.68 12.69
CA ASP A 172 -10.71 -1.60 13.79
C ASP A 172 -10.15 -2.95 13.30
N ALA A 173 -10.05 -3.15 11.98
CA ALA A 173 -9.45 -4.37 11.43
C ALA A 173 -7.93 -4.31 11.53
N GLN A 174 -7.30 -5.45 11.81
CA GLN A 174 -5.86 -5.57 11.95
C GLN A 174 -5.29 -6.63 11.01
N VAL A 175 -4.18 -6.31 10.38
CA VAL A 175 -3.35 -7.30 9.68
C VAL A 175 -2.67 -8.18 10.72
N VAL A 176 -2.72 -9.49 10.53
CA VAL A 176 -2.13 -10.48 11.44
C VAL A 176 -1.16 -11.36 10.66
N PHE A 177 0.07 -11.49 11.15
CA PHE A 177 1.05 -12.48 10.69
C PHE A 177 1.21 -13.55 11.76
N LYS A 178 1.30 -14.83 11.36
CA LYS A 178 1.51 -15.98 12.24
C LYS A 178 2.84 -16.65 11.94
#